data_0859c3a9d40d3348e5d7a86e7bce3d51
#
_entry.id   0859c3a9d40d3348e5d7a86e7bce3d51
#
_cell.length_a   1.000
_cell.length_b   1.000
_cell.length_c   1.000
_cell.angle_alpha   90.00
_cell.angle_beta   90.00
_cell.angle_gamma   90.00
#
_symmetry.space_group_name_H-M   'P 1'
#
loop_
_entity.id
_entity.type
_entity.pdbx_description
1 polymer ?
#
loop_
_entity_poly.entity_id
_entity_poly.type
_entity_poly.pdbx_seq_one_letter_code
_entity_poly.pdbx_strand_id
1 'polypeptide(L)'
;MLLLLGVGAQIGAVQGRFVAHEGIPSFVVTLAGLPILRGAALVMTQGCSIPIAIQVWSIQIGRGWFLGIPFPAVLAVVAAALGFFALGSRRFGRHIVAIGANAGVARRAGIAVKQRLVMVYVLTGDAAAVAGIVIAARLGFGSSNAAVGFEIDVIAAVVPGGTSLMGGKGTIAGTMLGALTIAVIGSGLILSHVSPLYTQIVTGLIILVAIWLTRRVFARLAAPVSKS
;
A
#
# COMPACT_ATOMS: atom_id res chain seq x y z
N MET A 1 18.71 -2.08 9.23
CA MET A 1 17.48 -2.66 8.65
C MET A 1 16.45 -3.02 9.71
N LEU A 2 16.78 -3.81 10.72
CA LEU A 2 15.85 -4.17 11.81
C LEU A 2 15.28 -2.95 12.56
N LEU A 3 16.08 -1.91 12.79
CA LEU A 3 15.62 -0.67 13.42
C LEU A 3 14.55 0.04 12.59
N LEU A 4 14.68 0.07 11.26
CA LEU A 4 13.70 0.70 10.38
C LEU A 4 12.37 -0.07 10.37
N LEU A 5 12.41 -1.39 10.39
CA LEU A 5 11.22 -2.22 10.57
C LEU A 5 10.58 -1.96 11.94
N GLY A 6 11.39 -1.89 13.01
CA GLY A 6 10.90 -1.54 14.34
C GLY A 6 10.19 -0.18 14.39
N VAL A 7 10.71 0.83 13.69
CA VAL A 7 10.06 2.15 13.57
C VAL A 7 8.74 2.05 12.79
N GLY A 8 8.72 1.32 11.67
CA GLY A 8 7.50 1.08 10.90
C GLY A 8 6.42 0.39 11.72
N ALA A 9 6.79 -0.67 12.44
CA ALA A 9 5.89 -1.39 13.34
C ALA A 9 5.32 -0.49 14.45
N GLN A 10 6.17 0.35 15.07
CA GLN A 10 5.74 1.27 16.13
C GLN A 10 4.77 2.33 15.60
N ILE A 11 5.06 2.94 14.45
CA ILE A 11 4.16 3.91 13.81
C ILE A 11 2.81 3.24 13.50
N GLY A 12 2.85 2.04 12.90
CA GLY A 12 1.65 1.26 12.64
C GLY A 12 0.88 0.91 13.92
N ALA A 13 1.57 0.51 15.00
CA ALA A 13 0.94 0.21 16.28
C ALA A 13 0.26 1.43 16.90
N VAL A 14 0.89 2.61 16.84
CA VAL A 14 0.31 3.87 17.34
C VAL A 14 -0.96 4.22 16.57
N GLN A 15 -0.90 4.26 15.22
CA GLN A 15 -2.06 4.54 14.39
C GLN A 15 -3.19 3.50 14.61
N GLY A 16 -2.82 2.21 14.63
CA GLY A 16 -3.76 1.12 14.89
C GLY A 16 -4.42 1.21 16.26
N ARG A 17 -3.71 1.71 17.27
CA ARG A 17 -4.25 1.92 18.61
C ARG A 17 -5.30 3.03 18.64
N PHE A 18 -5.06 4.16 17.96
CA PHE A 18 -6.04 5.23 17.83
C PHE A 18 -7.33 4.75 17.14
N VAL A 19 -7.20 4.00 16.04
CA VAL A 19 -8.37 3.46 15.33
C VAL A 19 -9.10 2.41 16.14
N ALA A 20 -8.37 1.49 16.80
CA ALA A 20 -8.97 0.33 17.46
C ALA A 20 -9.55 0.63 18.83
N HIS A 21 -8.97 1.57 19.59
CA HIS A 21 -9.37 1.85 20.98
C HIS A 21 -10.17 3.14 21.09
N GLU A 22 -9.76 4.20 20.42
CA GLU A 22 -10.47 5.50 20.46
C GLU A 22 -11.63 5.56 19.46
N GLY A 23 -11.70 4.58 18.52
CA GLY A 23 -12.79 4.53 17.53
C GLY A 23 -12.73 5.63 16.47
N ILE A 24 -11.59 6.31 16.33
CA ILE A 24 -11.40 7.35 15.32
C ILE A 24 -11.41 6.69 13.92
N PRO A 25 -12.12 7.24 12.94
CA PRO A 25 -12.12 6.71 11.58
C PRO A 25 -10.69 6.54 11.03
N SER A 26 -10.41 5.37 10.44
CA SER A 26 -9.07 5.03 9.93
C SER A 26 -8.49 6.08 9.00
N PHE A 27 -9.33 6.63 8.12
CA PHE A 27 -8.97 7.68 7.17
C PHE A 27 -8.42 8.94 7.86
N VAL A 28 -9.06 9.38 8.96
CA VAL A 28 -8.64 10.57 9.71
C VAL A 28 -7.27 10.36 10.36
N VAL A 29 -7.06 9.20 10.99
CA VAL A 29 -5.79 8.88 11.66
C VAL A 29 -4.63 8.80 10.65
N THR A 30 -4.85 8.16 9.50
CA THR A 30 -3.81 8.03 8.48
C THR A 30 -3.51 9.34 7.77
N LEU A 31 -4.54 10.17 7.47
CA LEU A 31 -4.34 11.50 6.92
C LEU A 31 -3.61 12.44 7.88
N ALA A 32 -3.90 12.39 9.17
CA ALA A 32 -3.16 13.17 10.16
C ALA A 32 -1.72 12.65 10.34
N GLY A 33 -1.51 11.35 10.26
CA GLY A 33 -0.19 10.72 10.35
C GLY A 33 0.75 11.13 9.23
N LEU A 34 0.23 11.34 8.02
CA LEU A 34 1.05 11.69 6.85
C LEU A 34 1.84 13.01 7.04
N PRO A 35 1.25 14.18 7.34
CA PRO A 35 2.00 15.41 7.57
C PRO A 35 2.86 15.34 8.83
N ILE A 36 2.45 14.62 9.87
CA ILE A 36 3.26 14.46 11.09
C ILE A 36 4.56 13.75 10.76
N LEU A 37 4.50 12.61 10.08
CA LEU A 37 5.70 11.82 9.72
C LEU A 37 6.58 12.55 8.72
N ARG A 38 5.96 13.23 7.73
CA ARG A 38 6.71 14.04 6.76
C ARG A 38 7.37 15.24 7.43
N GLY A 39 6.67 15.94 8.31
CA GLY A 39 7.23 17.04 9.09
C GLY A 39 8.38 16.58 9.98
N ALA A 40 8.24 15.45 10.66
CA ALA A 40 9.32 14.86 11.44
C ALA A 40 10.55 14.55 10.56
N ALA A 41 10.34 13.96 9.39
CA ALA A 41 11.42 13.68 8.44
C ALA A 41 12.11 14.98 7.95
N LEU A 42 11.34 16.04 7.64
CA LEU A 42 11.88 17.34 7.24
C LEU A 42 12.71 17.99 8.34
N VAL A 43 12.25 17.93 9.59
CA VAL A 43 13.02 18.45 10.75
C VAL A 43 14.31 17.67 10.94
N MET A 44 14.26 16.35 10.87
CA MET A 44 15.45 15.49 11.04
C MET A 44 16.49 15.65 9.92
N THR A 45 16.04 15.90 8.69
CA THR A 45 16.93 16.05 7.52
C THR A 45 17.24 17.51 7.19
N GLN A 46 16.63 18.47 7.91
CA GLN A 46 16.69 19.90 7.58
C GLN A 46 16.36 20.18 6.11
N GLY A 47 15.45 19.39 5.53
CA GLY A 47 15.06 19.47 4.12
C GLY A 47 16.11 18.98 3.11
N CYS A 48 17.28 18.56 3.57
CA CYS A 48 18.35 18.07 2.71
C CYS A 48 18.24 16.58 2.44
N SER A 49 18.71 16.15 1.27
CA SER A 49 18.85 14.73 0.96
C SER A 49 20.14 14.19 1.60
N ILE A 50 20.02 13.12 2.37
CA ILE A 50 21.15 12.49 3.06
C ILE A 50 21.66 11.33 2.20
N PRO A 51 22.90 11.39 1.68
CA PRO A 51 23.46 10.29 0.90
C PRO A 51 23.60 9.05 1.78
N ILE A 52 23.24 7.90 1.24
CA ILE A 52 23.41 6.61 1.91
C ILE A 52 24.82 6.13 1.61
N ALA A 53 25.60 5.83 2.66
CA ALA A 53 26.91 5.22 2.49
C ALA A 53 26.79 3.95 1.65
N ILE A 54 27.58 3.86 0.59
CA ILE A 54 27.56 2.78 -0.39
C ILE A 54 28.11 1.50 0.26
N GLN A 55 27.33 0.88 1.10
CA GLN A 55 27.60 -0.46 1.58
C GLN A 55 27.08 -1.46 0.54
N VAL A 56 27.83 -2.50 0.28
CA VAL A 56 27.55 -3.51 -0.78
C VAL A 56 26.12 -4.04 -0.72
N TRP A 57 25.57 -4.23 0.46
CA TRP A 57 24.21 -4.75 0.65
C TRP A 57 23.09 -3.74 0.27
N SER A 58 23.30 -2.43 0.46
CA SER A 58 22.31 -1.42 0.10
C SER A 58 22.18 -1.27 -1.42
N ILE A 59 23.27 -1.39 -2.14
CA ILE A 59 23.27 -1.40 -3.61
C ILE A 59 22.54 -2.64 -4.13
N GLN A 60 22.78 -3.81 -3.53
CA GLN A 60 22.14 -5.05 -3.95
C GLN A 60 20.62 -4.99 -3.77
N ILE A 61 20.11 -4.41 -2.69
CA ILE A 61 18.67 -4.28 -2.46
C ILE A 61 18.01 -3.32 -3.49
N GLY A 62 18.67 -2.21 -3.85
CA GLY A 62 18.10 -1.21 -4.73
C GLY A 62 18.31 -1.48 -6.22
N ARG A 63 19.50 -1.95 -6.59
CA ARG A 63 19.98 -2.08 -7.98
C ARG A 63 20.54 -3.45 -8.32
N GLY A 64 20.59 -4.38 -7.37
CA GLY A 64 21.10 -5.73 -7.59
C GLY A 64 20.20 -6.57 -8.49
N TRP A 65 20.83 -7.57 -9.10
CA TRP A 65 20.15 -8.57 -9.92
C TRP A 65 20.32 -9.94 -9.25
N PHE A 66 19.24 -10.66 -9.15
CA PHE A 66 19.22 -12.03 -8.67
C PHE A 66 18.66 -12.93 -9.77
N LEU A 67 19.50 -13.84 -10.30
CA LEU A 67 19.13 -14.73 -11.42
C LEU A 67 18.54 -14.02 -12.65
N GLY A 68 19.06 -12.82 -12.99
CA GLY A 68 18.55 -12.05 -14.12
C GLY A 68 17.28 -11.21 -13.84
N ILE A 69 16.78 -11.22 -12.58
CA ILE A 69 15.61 -10.44 -12.16
C ILE A 69 16.07 -9.34 -11.20
N PRO A 70 15.60 -8.10 -11.32
CA PRO A 70 15.90 -7.03 -10.36
C PRO A 70 15.47 -7.43 -8.95
N PHE A 71 16.33 -7.27 -7.96
CA PHE A 71 16.05 -7.64 -6.57
C PHE A 71 14.74 -7.02 -6.01
N PRO A 72 14.39 -5.75 -6.31
CA PRO A 72 13.09 -5.19 -5.91
C PRO A 72 11.88 -5.97 -6.43
N ALA A 73 11.97 -6.55 -7.65
CA ALA A 73 10.89 -7.37 -8.20
C ALA A 73 10.75 -8.70 -7.46
N VAL A 74 11.88 -9.33 -7.10
CA VAL A 74 11.89 -10.54 -6.26
C VAL A 74 11.23 -10.25 -4.91
N LEU A 75 11.58 -9.12 -4.29
CA LEU A 75 11.01 -8.71 -3.01
C LEU A 75 9.48 -8.47 -3.12
N ALA A 76 9.03 -7.85 -4.21
CA ALA A 76 7.61 -7.65 -4.47
C ALA A 76 6.84 -8.97 -4.64
N VAL A 77 7.42 -9.94 -5.35
CA VAL A 77 6.82 -11.28 -5.51
C VAL A 77 6.76 -12.02 -4.18
N VAL A 78 7.82 -11.97 -3.37
CA VAL A 78 7.85 -12.56 -2.03
C VAL A 78 6.79 -11.92 -1.13
N ALA A 79 6.71 -10.59 -1.11
CA ALA A 79 5.69 -9.87 -0.33
C ALA A 79 4.26 -10.24 -0.77
N ALA A 80 4.03 -10.36 -2.10
CA ALA A 80 2.74 -10.80 -2.63
C ALA A 80 2.41 -12.24 -2.25
N ALA A 81 3.37 -13.15 -2.30
CA ALA A 81 3.20 -14.55 -1.89
C ALA A 81 2.87 -14.65 -0.39
N LEU A 82 3.57 -13.91 0.46
CA LEU A 82 3.28 -13.84 1.89
C LEU A 82 1.88 -13.26 2.16
N GLY A 83 1.51 -12.19 1.46
CA GLY A 83 0.17 -11.60 1.53
C GLY A 83 -0.92 -12.58 1.08
N PHE A 84 -0.70 -13.27 -0.04
CA PHE A 84 -1.63 -14.28 -0.55
C PHE A 84 -1.85 -15.41 0.46
N PHE A 85 -0.77 -15.93 1.04
CA PHE A 85 -0.85 -16.96 2.07
C PHE A 85 -1.52 -16.46 3.35
N ALA A 86 -1.20 -15.23 3.79
CA ALA A 86 -1.79 -14.63 4.99
C ALA A 86 -3.29 -14.36 4.84
N LEU A 87 -3.73 -13.83 3.67
CA LEU A 87 -5.14 -13.53 3.42
C LEU A 87 -5.95 -14.79 3.06
N GLY A 88 -5.41 -15.67 2.21
CA GLY A 88 -6.16 -16.79 1.66
C GLY A 88 -6.24 -18.00 2.59
N SER A 89 -5.12 -18.39 3.19
CA SER A 89 -4.99 -19.69 3.87
C SER A 89 -5.12 -19.63 5.38
N ARG A 90 -5.08 -18.45 5.99
CA ARG A 90 -5.05 -18.32 7.46
C ARG A 90 -6.36 -17.78 8.02
N ARG A 91 -6.68 -18.20 9.27
CA ARG A 91 -7.80 -17.63 10.06
C ARG A 91 -7.69 -16.10 10.18
N PHE A 92 -6.46 -15.60 10.18
CA PHE A 92 -6.17 -14.16 10.23
C PHE A 92 -6.81 -13.39 9.06
N GLY A 93 -6.58 -13.81 7.82
CA GLY A 93 -7.16 -13.15 6.64
C GLY A 93 -8.67 -13.17 6.63
N ARG A 94 -9.29 -14.31 6.96
CA ARG A 94 -10.75 -14.42 7.06
C ARG A 94 -11.34 -13.47 8.11
N HIS A 95 -10.68 -13.32 9.26
CA HIS A 95 -11.10 -12.37 10.29
C HIS A 95 -10.99 -10.92 9.81
N ILE A 96 -9.92 -10.55 9.10
CA ILE A 96 -9.75 -9.20 8.57
C ILE A 96 -10.86 -8.86 7.57
N VAL A 97 -11.16 -9.76 6.63
CA VAL A 97 -12.24 -9.59 5.65
C VAL A 97 -13.59 -9.46 6.35
N ALA A 98 -13.86 -10.28 7.36
CA ALA A 98 -15.10 -10.23 8.15
C ALA A 98 -15.22 -8.90 8.93
N ILE A 99 -14.14 -8.42 9.54
CA ILE A 99 -14.09 -7.12 10.23
C ILE A 99 -14.36 -5.97 9.25
N GLY A 100 -13.72 -6.02 8.07
CA GLY A 100 -13.92 -5.02 7.04
C GLY A 100 -15.32 -4.99 6.46
N ALA A 101 -16.00 -6.14 6.41
CA ALA A 101 -17.40 -6.22 5.97
C ALA A 101 -18.37 -5.67 7.02
N ASN A 102 -18.23 -6.07 8.29
CA ASN A 102 -19.02 -5.53 9.40
C ASN A 102 -18.33 -5.85 10.74
N ALA A 103 -17.67 -4.84 11.32
CA ALA A 103 -16.98 -4.98 12.59
C ALA A 103 -17.89 -5.35 13.77
N GLY A 104 -19.16 -4.91 13.75
CA GLY A 104 -20.14 -5.21 14.79
C GLY A 104 -20.54 -6.69 14.77
N VAL A 105 -20.79 -7.26 13.60
CA VAL A 105 -21.10 -8.68 13.42
C VAL A 105 -19.89 -9.54 13.79
N ALA A 106 -18.70 -9.15 13.32
CA ALA A 106 -17.45 -9.85 13.63
C ALA A 106 -17.19 -9.92 15.16
N ARG A 107 -17.48 -8.84 15.88
CA ARG A 107 -17.35 -8.81 17.36
C ARG A 107 -18.33 -9.76 18.03
N ARG A 108 -19.59 -9.83 17.58
CA ARG A 108 -20.59 -10.78 18.10
C ARG A 108 -20.23 -12.23 17.83
N ALA A 109 -19.51 -12.47 16.73
CA ALA A 109 -18.96 -13.81 16.42
C ALA A 109 -17.69 -14.17 17.20
N GLY A 110 -17.32 -13.38 18.23
CA GLY A 110 -16.16 -13.66 19.10
C GLY A 110 -14.80 -13.25 18.51
N ILE A 111 -14.77 -12.49 17.42
CA ILE A 111 -13.50 -12.03 16.85
C ILE A 111 -12.96 -10.84 17.65
N ALA A 112 -11.70 -10.92 18.07
CA ALA A 112 -11.00 -9.85 18.78
C ALA A 112 -10.66 -8.68 17.82
N VAL A 113 -11.68 -7.88 17.47
CA VAL A 113 -11.59 -6.82 16.44
C VAL A 113 -10.45 -5.85 16.73
N LYS A 114 -10.33 -5.35 17.97
CA LYS A 114 -9.31 -4.36 18.35
C LYS A 114 -7.89 -4.87 18.10
N GLN A 115 -7.59 -6.08 18.55
CA GLN A 115 -6.26 -6.68 18.39
C GLN A 115 -5.94 -6.93 16.90
N ARG A 116 -6.93 -7.41 16.13
CA ARG A 116 -6.76 -7.65 14.69
C ARG A 116 -6.51 -6.38 13.91
N LEU A 117 -7.22 -5.29 14.25
CA LEU A 117 -6.96 -3.99 13.64
C LEU A 117 -5.54 -3.50 13.93
N VAL A 118 -5.09 -3.51 15.18
CA VAL A 118 -3.71 -3.11 15.51
C VAL A 118 -2.69 -3.94 14.74
N MET A 119 -2.88 -5.26 14.65
CA MET A 119 -1.97 -6.13 13.87
C MET A 119 -1.92 -5.75 12.39
N VAL A 120 -3.05 -5.40 11.77
CA VAL A 120 -3.10 -4.96 10.37
C VAL A 120 -2.28 -3.68 10.19
N TYR A 121 -2.44 -2.71 11.08
CA TYR A 121 -1.67 -1.47 11.04
C TYR A 121 -0.16 -1.70 11.24
N VAL A 122 0.23 -2.59 12.14
CA VAL A 122 1.63 -2.98 12.32
C VAL A 122 2.20 -3.58 11.04
N LEU A 123 1.51 -4.54 10.44
CA LEU A 123 1.94 -5.16 9.17
C LEU A 123 2.01 -4.14 8.02
N THR A 124 1.08 -3.18 7.98
CA THR A 124 1.11 -2.11 6.98
C THR A 124 2.32 -1.18 7.21
N GLY A 125 2.62 -0.85 8.47
CA GLY A 125 3.80 -0.07 8.84
C GLY A 125 5.12 -0.76 8.47
N ASP A 126 5.22 -2.08 8.72
CA ASP A 126 6.37 -2.88 8.31
C ASP A 126 6.52 -2.92 6.79
N ALA A 127 5.43 -3.14 6.05
CA ALA A 127 5.43 -3.13 4.59
C ALA A 127 5.87 -1.76 4.03
N ALA A 128 5.40 -0.66 4.63
CA ALA A 128 5.81 0.69 4.26
C ALA A 128 7.29 0.94 4.54
N ALA A 129 7.82 0.45 5.67
CA ALA A 129 9.25 0.54 5.99
C ALA A 129 10.11 -0.22 4.96
N VAL A 130 9.70 -1.43 4.56
CA VAL A 130 10.38 -2.20 3.50
C VAL A 130 10.37 -1.42 2.19
N ALA A 131 9.21 -0.86 1.78
CA ALA A 131 9.10 -0.07 0.57
C ALA A 131 10.00 1.19 0.62
N GLY A 132 10.06 1.88 1.76
CA GLY A 132 10.94 3.02 1.99
C GLY A 132 12.42 2.67 1.86
N ILE A 133 12.84 1.52 2.38
CA ILE A 133 14.23 1.00 2.23
C ILE A 133 14.55 0.77 0.74
N VAL A 134 13.64 0.16 0.00
CA VAL A 134 13.84 -0.11 -1.44
C VAL A 134 13.94 1.19 -2.24
N ILE A 135 13.07 2.16 -1.96
CA ILE A 135 13.09 3.47 -2.62
C ILE A 135 14.40 4.20 -2.33
N ALA A 136 14.82 4.28 -1.06
CA ALA A 136 16.05 4.92 -0.65
C ALA A 136 17.29 4.25 -1.27
N ALA A 137 17.32 2.91 -1.32
CA ALA A 137 18.38 2.13 -1.96
C ALA A 137 18.45 2.36 -3.49
N ARG A 138 17.30 2.51 -4.17
CA ARG A 138 17.25 2.84 -5.60
C ARG A 138 17.75 4.25 -5.91
N LEU A 139 17.37 5.21 -5.08
CA LEU A 139 17.79 6.61 -5.23
C LEU A 139 19.27 6.80 -4.86
N GLY A 140 19.78 6.03 -3.88
CA GLY A 140 21.12 6.21 -3.31
C GLY A 140 21.17 7.29 -2.22
N PHE A 141 20.04 7.86 -1.87
CA PHE A 141 19.91 8.85 -0.80
C PHE A 141 18.55 8.76 -0.11
N GLY A 142 18.49 9.17 1.14
CA GLY A 142 17.25 9.39 1.88
C GLY A 142 16.77 10.82 1.69
N SER A 143 15.53 11.00 1.26
CA SER A 143 14.92 12.31 1.11
C SER A 143 13.53 12.33 1.71
N SER A 144 13.23 13.39 2.47
CA SER A 144 11.89 13.64 3.02
C SER A 144 10.83 13.92 1.95
N ASN A 145 11.28 14.32 0.73
CA ASN A 145 10.42 14.56 -0.43
C ASN A 145 10.29 13.34 -1.36
N ALA A 146 10.96 12.23 -1.05
CA ALA A 146 10.78 11.00 -1.80
C ALA A 146 9.34 10.48 -1.65
N ALA A 147 8.80 9.90 -2.72
CA ALA A 147 7.48 9.29 -2.75
C ALA A 147 6.30 10.24 -2.39
N VAL A 148 6.43 11.55 -2.66
CA VAL A 148 5.29 12.48 -2.57
C VAL A 148 4.25 12.11 -3.62
N GLY A 149 2.99 11.90 -3.21
CA GLY A 149 1.90 11.47 -4.10
C GLY A 149 1.82 9.95 -4.31
N PHE A 150 2.77 9.18 -3.80
CA PHE A 150 2.78 7.72 -3.94
C PHE A 150 1.55 7.04 -3.33
N GLU A 151 0.94 7.68 -2.32
CA GLU A 151 -0.34 7.26 -1.75
C GLU A 151 -1.45 7.19 -2.79
N ILE A 152 -1.46 8.14 -3.74
CA ILE A 152 -2.44 8.19 -4.84
C ILE A 152 -2.18 7.04 -5.82
N ASP A 153 -0.93 6.79 -6.16
CA ASP A 153 -0.53 5.69 -7.05
C ASP A 153 -0.91 4.32 -6.45
N VAL A 154 -0.74 4.15 -5.14
CA VAL A 154 -1.14 2.92 -4.43
C VAL A 154 -2.67 2.73 -4.50
N ILE A 155 -3.45 3.78 -4.25
CA ILE A 155 -4.91 3.73 -4.38
C ILE A 155 -5.30 3.40 -5.82
N ALA A 156 -4.64 4.04 -6.80
CA ALA A 156 -4.82 3.79 -8.22
C ALA A 156 -4.57 2.33 -8.63
N ALA A 157 -3.61 1.68 -7.98
CA ALA A 157 -3.30 0.28 -8.21
C ALA A 157 -4.32 -0.67 -7.56
N VAL A 158 -4.74 -0.37 -6.33
CA VAL A 158 -5.57 -1.27 -5.51
C VAL A 158 -7.03 -1.29 -5.97
N VAL A 159 -7.58 -0.14 -6.38
CA VAL A 159 -9.00 0.01 -6.74
C VAL A 159 -9.38 -0.77 -8.01
N PRO A 160 -8.65 -0.64 -9.15
CA PRO A 160 -8.92 -1.46 -10.33
C PRO A 160 -8.68 -2.94 -10.09
N GLY A 161 -7.79 -3.28 -9.16
CA GLY A 161 -7.55 -4.65 -8.68
C GLY A 161 -8.74 -5.29 -7.96
N GLY A 162 -9.86 -4.57 -7.80
CA GLY A 162 -11.10 -5.09 -7.21
C GLY A 162 -11.11 -5.11 -5.68
N THR A 163 -10.17 -4.42 -5.02
CA THR A 163 -10.16 -4.25 -3.58
C THR A 163 -11.06 -3.07 -3.19
N SER A 164 -12.01 -3.32 -2.27
CA SER A 164 -12.95 -2.30 -1.79
C SER A 164 -12.27 -1.35 -0.80
N LEU A 165 -12.35 -0.04 -1.07
CA LEU A 165 -11.91 1.00 -0.12
C LEU A 165 -12.76 1.04 1.17
N MET A 166 -13.99 0.54 1.11
CA MET A 166 -14.89 0.46 2.28
C MET A 166 -14.64 -0.81 3.10
N GLY A 167 -13.72 -1.69 2.66
CA GLY A 167 -13.40 -2.95 3.33
C GLY A 167 -14.27 -4.14 2.91
N GLY A 168 -13.99 -5.29 3.50
CA GLY A 168 -14.77 -6.52 3.32
C GLY A 168 -14.53 -7.31 2.04
N LYS A 169 -13.85 -6.74 1.06
CA LYS A 169 -13.52 -7.39 -0.22
C LYS A 169 -12.16 -6.97 -0.71
N GLY A 170 -11.36 -7.91 -1.18
CA GLY A 170 -10.06 -7.66 -1.78
C GLY A 170 -9.31 -8.94 -2.05
N THR A 171 -8.46 -8.92 -3.07
CA THR A 171 -7.59 -10.04 -3.43
C THR A 171 -6.18 -9.54 -3.71
N ILE A 172 -5.17 -10.30 -3.25
CA ILE A 172 -3.77 -9.95 -3.51
C ILE A 172 -3.47 -10.03 -5.02
N ALA A 173 -4.00 -11.05 -5.70
CA ALA A 173 -3.81 -11.20 -7.15
C ALA A 173 -4.36 -9.98 -7.92
N GLY A 174 -5.57 -9.52 -7.57
CA GLY A 174 -6.14 -8.31 -8.15
C GLY A 174 -5.29 -7.06 -7.89
N THR A 175 -4.84 -6.87 -6.66
CA THR A 175 -3.95 -5.75 -6.30
C THR A 175 -2.64 -5.78 -7.08
N MET A 176 -2.03 -6.96 -7.27
CA MET A 176 -0.80 -7.12 -8.07
C MET A 176 -1.03 -6.78 -9.55
N LEU A 177 -2.13 -7.24 -10.13
CA LEU A 177 -2.50 -6.90 -11.51
C LEU A 177 -2.75 -5.39 -11.67
N GLY A 178 -3.44 -4.78 -10.72
CA GLY A 178 -3.64 -3.33 -10.68
C GLY A 178 -2.32 -2.57 -10.59
N ALA A 179 -1.40 -2.99 -9.71
CA ALA A 179 -0.08 -2.38 -9.58
C ALA A 179 0.76 -2.51 -10.87
N LEU A 180 0.74 -3.69 -11.50
CA LEU A 180 1.39 -3.90 -12.80
C LEU A 180 0.80 -2.99 -13.88
N THR A 181 -0.51 -2.85 -13.92
CA THR A 181 -1.20 -1.98 -14.89
C THR A 181 -0.73 -0.53 -14.74
N ILE A 182 -0.73 0.02 -13.52
CA ILE A 182 -0.26 1.38 -13.26
C ILE A 182 1.22 1.54 -13.60
N ALA A 183 2.06 0.55 -13.24
CA ALA A 183 3.49 0.58 -13.55
C ALA A 183 3.77 0.57 -15.07
N VAL A 184 3.03 -0.24 -15.85
CA VAL A 184 3.14 -0.29 -17.32
C VAL A 184 2.71 1.03 -17.94
N ILE A 185 1.60 1.60 -17.47
CA ILE A 185 1.12 2.91 -17.96
C ILE A 185 2.15 4.01 -17.65
N GLY A 186 2.65 4.08 -16.41
CA GLY A 186 3.66 5.04 -16.01
C GLY A 186 4.95 4.91 -16.84
N SER A 187 5.43 3.69 -17.06
CA SER A 187 6.60 3.40 -17.90
C SER A 187 6.34 3.77 -19.37
N GLY A 188 5.16 3.48 -19.89
CA GLY A 188 4.75 3.84 -21.25
C GLY A 188 4.75 5.37 -21.49
N LEU A 189 4.25 6.14 -20.52
CA LEU A 189 4.25 7.60 -20.60
C LEU A 189 5.67 8.18 -20.61
N ILE A 190 6.57 7.62 -19.77
CA ILE A 190 7.98 8.02 -19.74
C ILE A 190 8.67 7.72 -21.10
N LEU A 191 8.46 6.52 -21.65
CA LEU A 191 9.01 6.11 -22.94
C LEU A 191 8.46 6.93 -24.11
N SER A 192 7.25 7.42 -24.01
CA SER A 192 6.62 8.30 -25.01
C SER A 192 7.09 9.76 -24.90
N HIS A 193 8.12 10.04 -24.08
CA HIS A 193 8.65 11.38 -23.84
C HIS A 193 7.60 12.40 -23.35
N VAL A 194 6.52 11.93 -22.75
CA VAL A 194 5.51 12.81 -22.14
C VAL A 194 6.13 13.45 -20.89
N SER A 195 6.03 14.78 -20.80
CA SER A 195 6.57 15.51 -19.65
C SER A 195 6.01 14.93 -18.33
N PRO A 196 6.85 14.78 -17.29
CA PRO A 196 6.41 14.30 -15.96
C PRO A 196 5.24 15.07 -15.36
N LEU A 197 5.05 16.34 -15.76
CA LEU A 197 3.94 17.19 -15.33
C LEU A 197 2.58 16.63 -15.80
N TYR A 198 2.52 16.06 -16.99
CA TYR A 198 1.29 15.45 -17.52
C TYR A 198 1.04 14.06 -16.96
N THR A 199 2.06 13.38 -16.47
CA THR A 199 1.93 12.03 -15.90
C THR A 199 0.94 12.02 -14.75
N GLN A 200 0.95 12.99 -13.85
CA GLN A 200 0.00 13.10 -12.75
C GLN A 200 -1.44 13.29 -13.22
N ILE A 201 -1.65 14.11 -14.26
CA ILE A 201 -2.99 14.33 -14.84
C ILE A 201 -3.51 13.04 -15.46
N VAL A 202 -2.67 12.36 -16.25
CA VAL A 202 -3.03 11.10 -16.91
C VAL A 202 -3.32 10.00 -15.89
N THR A 203 -2.49 9.87 -14.85
CA THR A 203 -2.70 8.91 -13.78
C THR A 203 -4.04 9.18 -13.06
N GLY A 204 -4.32 10.45 -12.72
CA GLY A 204 -5.59 10.84 -12.11
C GLY A 204 -6.81 10.49 -12.98
N LEU A 205 -6.72 10.76 -14.29
CA LEU A 205 -7.79 10.43 -15.25
C LEU A 205 -8.00 8.91 -15.36
N ILE A 206 -6.92 8.14 -15.41
CA ILE A 206 -6.96 6.68 -15.46
C ILE A 206 -7.65 6.12 -14.22
N ILE A 207 -7.31 6.63 -13.02
CA ILE A 207 -7.95 6.24 -11.77
C ILE A 207 -9.47 6.46 -11.86
N LEU A 208 -9.87 7.64 -12.31
CA LEU A 208 -11.28 8.04 -12.40
C LEU A 208 -12.04 7.14 -13.38
N VAL A 209 -11.48 6.89 -14.56
CA VAL A 209 -12.05 5.98 -15.57
C VAL A 209 -12.11 4.55 -15.04
N ALA A 210 -11.05 4.06 -14.39
CA ALA A 210 -11.02 2.72 -13.82
C ALA A 210 -12.08 2.52 -12.73
N ILE A 211 -12.26 3.49 -11.83
CA ILE A 211 -13.29 3.44 -10.79
C ILE A 211 -14.71 3.47 -11.43
N TRP A 212 -14.91 4.33 -12.42
CA TRP A 212 -16.19 4.43 -13.12
C TRP A 212 -16.54 3.14 -13.86
N LEU A 213 -15.57 2.55 -14.57
CA LEU A 213 -15.75 1.31 -15.31
C LEU A 213 -16.04 0.14 -14.34
N THR A 214 -15.27 0.03 -13.27
CA THR A 214 -15.44 -0.99 -12.23
C THR A 214 -16.83 -0.90 -11.61
N ARG A 215 -17.30 0.29 -11.28
CA ARG A 215 -18.67 0.47 -10.76
C ARG A 215 -19.75 0.04 -11.77
N ARG A 216 -19.59 0.38 -13.07
CA ARG A 216 -20.56 -0.02 -14.09
C ARG A 216 -20.60 -1.52 -14.33
N VAL A 217 -19.44 -2.18 -14.37
CA VAL A 217 -19.35 -3.62 -14.56
C VAL A 217 -19.97 -4.37 -13.37
N PHE A 218 -19.64 -3.98 -12.14
CA PHE A 218 -20.23 -4.60 -10.95
C PHE A 218 -21.72 -4.32 -10.79
N ALA A 219 -22.20 -3.12 -11.17
CA ALA A 219 -23.63 -2.81 -11.15
C ALA A 219 -24.42 -3.67 -12.13
N ARG A 220 -23.84 -4.01 -13.29
CA ARG A 220 -24.49 -4.91 -14.27
C ARG A 220 -24.51 -6.37 -13.83
N LEU A 221 -23.45 -6.82 -13.13
CA LEU A 221 -23.36 -8.18 -12.60
C LEU A 221 -24.20 -8.38 -11.33
N ALA A 222 -24.50 -7.31 -10.60
CA ALA A 222 -25.34 -7.31 -9.40
C ALA A 222 -26.83 -7.05 -9.70
N ALA A 223 -27.20 -6.77 -10.95
CA ALA A 223 -28.59 -6.67 -11.33
C ALA A 223 -29.25 -8.05 -11.14
N PRO A 224 -30.29 -8.20 -10.29
CA PRO A 224 -30.97 -9.47 -10.13
C PRO A 224 -31.56 -9.86 -11.47
N VAL A 225 -31.33 -11.13 -11.86
CA VAL A 225 -32.10 -11.76 -12.94
C VAL A 225 -33.58 -11.56 -12.59
N SER A 226 -34.19 -10.62 -13.28
CA SER A 226 -35.62 -10.30 -13.12
C SER A 226 -36.43 -11.57 -13.36
N LYS A 227 -37.22 -11.92 -12.36
CA LYS A 227 -38.23 -12.97 -12.41
C LYS A 227 -39.07 -12.83 -13.68
N SER A 228 -39.04 -13.82 -14.50
CA SER A 228 -40.15 -14.19 -15.38
C SER A 228 -41.00 -15.25 -14.71
#